data_f0637eeb3933a851117032af802b7085
#
_entry.id   f0637eeb3933a851117032af802b7085
#
_cell.length_a   1.000
_cell.length_b   1.000
_cell.length_c   1.000
_cell.angle_alpha   90.00
_cell.angle_beta   90.00
_cell.angle_gamma   90.00
#
_symmetry.space_group_name_H-M   'P 1'
#
loop_
_entity.id
_entity.type
_entity.pdbx_description
1 polymer ?
#
loop_
_entity_poly.entity_id
_entity_poly.type
_entity_poly.pdbx_seq_one_letter_code
_entity_poly.pdbx_strand_id
1 'polypeptide(L)'
;VADVTFTNKHDVQWIGIALSAKVKQAIYWPFGDAIPKQLKEILEDATIPKVVGDIKQMCQLCQNQDISVQGIIGDLMIAAHLTDSLEKRFELDFLVQRRLHKKLTQQLPSNSAAQLSMLAEPNRERGPYFGERAAATLQVWESLSKHLKQNHLADLFEYLELPLAQCIAALEFEGIRVNTAQLSEISQEFDKRLKDLRSKVHSIAGKEFNLNSVVELQEVLYGKFKLHE
;
A
#
# COMPACT_ATOMS: atom_id res chain seq x y z
N VAL A 1 -2.09 6.69 -11.55
CA VAL A 1 -2.39 5.47 -10.78
C VAL A 1 -1.74 4.28 -11.46
N ALA A 2 -0.87 3.57 -10.74
CA ALA A 2 -0.17 2.39 -11.25
C ALA A 2 -1.09 1.15 -11.22
N ASP A 3 -1.01 0.35 -12.27
CA ASP A 3 -1.60 -1.00 -12.35
C ASP A 3 -0.49 -2.01 -12.10
N VAL A 4 -0.56 -2.68 -10.97
CA VAL A 4 0.46 -3.62 -10.52
C VAL A 4 -0.14 -4.97 -10.18
N THR A 5 0.62 -6.03 -10.43
CA THR A 5 0.32 -7.36 -9.88
C THR A 5 1.44 -7.79 -8.96
N PHE A 6 1.07 -8.53 -7.92
CA PHE A 6 2.01 -9.10 -6.98
C PHE A 6 2.16 -10.58 -7.31
N THR A 7 3.35 -10.98 -7.73
CA THR A 7 3.71 -12.39 -7.91
C THR A 7 4.14 -13.03 -6.59
N ASN A 8 4.81 -12.23 -5.74
CA ASN A 8 5.16 -12.54 -4.35
C ASN A 8 5.14 -11.24 -3.52
N LYS A 9 5.29 -11.33 -2.19
CA LYS A 9 5.33 -10.15 -1.30
C LYS A 9 6.40 -9.10 -1.68
N HIS A 10 7.43 -9.50 -2.42
CA HIS A 10 8.58 -8.65 -2.79
C HIS A 10 8.76 -8.50 -4.30
N ASP A 11 7.92 -9.16 -5.10
CA ASP A 11 8.02 -9.11 -6.56
C ASP A 11 6.74 -8.48 -7.12
N VAL A 12 6.86 -7.21 -7.49
CA VAL A 12 5.77 -6.38 -8.01
C VAL A 12 5.98 -6.20 -9.49
N GLN A 13 5.09 -6.76 -10.30
CA GLN A 13 5.08 -6.52 -11.73
C GLN A 13 4.19 -5.33 -12.06
N TRP A 14 4.79 -4.32 -12.70
CA TRP A 14 4.07 -3.15 -13.17
C TRP A 14 3.49 -3.41 -14.56
N ILE A 15 2.16 -3.50 -14.66
CA ILE A 15 1.46 -3.91 -15.89
C ILE A 15 1.03 -2.71 -16.73
N GLY A 16 0.75 -1.60 -16.08
CA GLY A 16 0.24 -0.41 -16.77
C GLY A 16 0.14 0.79 -15.85
N ILE A 17 -0.20 1.92 -16.44
CA ILE A 17 -0.43 3.17 -15.73
C ILE A 17 -1.68 3.87 -16.27
N ALA A 18 -2.47 4.43 -15.39
CA ALA A 18 -3.53 5.34 -15.77
C ALA A 18 -3.14 6.78 -15.43
N LEU A 19 -3.25 7.66 -16.39
CA LEU A 19 -2.93 9.08 -16.30
C LEU A 19 -4.19 9.91 -16.53
N SER A 20 -4.37 10.96 -15.75
CA SER A 20 -5.45 11.94 -15.92
C SER A 20 -4.89 13.35 -15.83
N ALA A 21 -5.10 14.14 -16.86
CA ALA A 21 -4.76 15.56 -16.88
C ALA A 21 -5.97 16.48 -16.72
N LYS A 22 -7.19 15.93 -16.83
CA LYS A 22 -8.46 16.66 -16.69
C LYS A 22 -9.49 15.80 -15.96
N VAL A 23 -10.36 16.47 -15.22
CA VAL A 23 -11.49 15.80 -14.56
C VAL A 23 -12.32 15.01 -15.59
N LYS A 24 -12.62 13.75 -15.27
CA LYS A 24 -13.38 12.79 -16.11
C LYS A 24 -12.70 12.36 -17.42
N GLN A 25 -11.43 12.65 -17.59
CA GLN A 25 -10.65 12.15 -18.73
C GLN A 25 -9.42 11.45 -18.21
N ALA A 26 -9.22 10.19 -18.62
CA ALA A 26 -8.04 9.43 -18.28
C ALA A 26 -7.62 8.57 -19.47
N ILE A 27 -6.34 8.32 -19.54
CA ILE A 27 -5.73 7.40 -20.50
C ILE A 27 -5.13 6.27 -19.67
N TYR A 28 -5.47 5.05 -20.01
CA TYR A 28 -4.79 3.86 -19.49
C TYR A 28 -3.76 3.38 -20.52
N TRP A 29 -2.54 3.23 -20.07
CA TRP A 29 -1.43 2.80 -20.88
C TRP A 29 -0.94 1.43 -20.35
N PRO A 30 -1.36 0.34 -20.95
CA PRO A 30 -0.83 -0.98 -20.62
C PRO A 30 0.59 -1.10 -21.19
N PHE A 31 1.47 -1.77 -20.47
CA PHE A 31 2.77 -2.15 -20.99
C PHE A 31 2.97 -3.66 -20.87
N GLY A 32 3.87 -4.17 -21.73
CA GLY A 32 4.38 -5.52 -21.63
C GLY A 32 5.63 -5.55 -20.75
N ASP A 33 6.72 -6.09 -21.31
CA ASP A 33 7.99 -6.26 -20.57
C ASP A 33 8.78 -4.96 -20.36
N ALA A 34 8.42 -3.86 -21.04
CA ALA A 34 9.13 -2.60 -20.95
C ALA A 34 8.19 -1.39 -20.91
N ILE A 35 8.57 -0.40 -20.12
CA ILE A 35 7.86 0.89 -20.04
C ILE A 35 8.14 1.70 -21.31
N PRO A 36 7.10 2.25 -21.97
CA PRO A 36 7.27 3.08 -23.15
C PRO A 36 8.15 4.32 -22.88
N LYS A 37 9.05 4.63 -23.82
CA LYS A 37 9.99 5.74 -23.70
C LYS A 37 9.29 7.07 -23.40
N GLN A 38 8.17 7.35 -24.07
CA GLN A 38 7.39 8.58 -23.87
C GLN A 38 6.86 8.69 -22.43
N LEU A 39 6.48 7.56 -21.82
CA LEU A 39 6.04 7.55 -20.44
C LEU A 39 7.20 7.83 -19.47
N LYS A 40 8.39 7.25 -19.74
CA LYS A 40 9.59 7.55 -18.98
C LYS A 40 9.92 9.04 -19.02
N GLU A 41 9.92 9.65 -20.22
CA GLU A 41 10.14 11.08 -20.40
C GLU A 41 9.15 11.94 -19.58
N ILE A 42 7.85 11.57 -19.57
CA ILE A 42 6.84 12.26 -18.76
C ILE A 42 7.12 12.12 -17.27
N LEU A 43 7.51 10.94 -16.81
CA LEU A 43 7.75 10.67 -15.39
C LEU A 43 9.00 11.40 -14.87
N GLU A 44 10.04 11.50 -15.69
CA GLU A 44 11.32 12.15 -15.36
C GLU A 44 11.31 13.67 -15.55
N ASP A 45 10.33 14.23 -16.24
CA ASP A 45 10.25 15.68 -16.46
C ASP A 45 9.73 16.40 -15.21
N ALA A 46 10.61 17.16 -14.55
CA ALA A 46 10.28 17.94 -13.36
C ALA A 46 9.30 19.11 -13.64
N THR A 47 9.17 19.55 -14.89
CA THR A 47 8.27 20.64 -15.27
C THR A 47 6.81 20.20 -15.36
N ILE A 48 6.56 18.90 -15.47
CA ILE A 48 5.22 18.31 -15.47
C ILE A 48 4.81 18.00 -14.03
N PRO A 49 3.86 18.74 -13.44
CA PRO A 49 3.42 18.47 -12.08
C PRO A 49 2.64 17.14 -12.01
N LYS A 50 2.94 16.31 -11.01
CA LYS A 50 2.33 15.00 -10.83
C LYS A 50 1.68 14.88 -9.48
N VAL A 51 0.53 14.20 -9.44
CA VAL A 51 -0.19 13.84 -8.23
C VAL A 51 -0.32 12.32 -8.18
N VAL A 52 0.01 11.74 -7.05
CA VAL A 52 -0.01 10.29 -6.83
C VAL A 52 -0.90 9.93 -5.64
N GLY A 53 -1.32 8.67 -5.57
CA GLY A 53 -2.03 8.16 -4.41
C GLY A 53 -1.10 7.88 -3.23
N ASP A 54 0.09 7.35 -3.54
CA ASP A 54 1.15 6.98 -2.59
C ASP A 54 2.51 7.20 -3.27
N ILE A 55 3.25 8.21 -2.81
CA ILE A 55 4.54 8.60 -3.36
C ILE A 55 5.61 7.51 -3.16
N LYS A 56 5.58 6.81 -2.03
CA LYS A 56 6.57 5.75 -1.75
C LYS A 56 6.41 4.60 -2.73
N GLN A 57 5.17 4.14 -2.92
CA GLN A 57 4.87 3.09 -3.89
C GLN A 57 5.27 3.52 -5.31
N MET A 58 4.97 4.76 -5.70
CA MET A 58 5.32 5.27 -7.03
C MET A 58 6.83 5.35 -7.22
N CYS A 59 7.57 5.86 -6.25
CA CYS A 59 9.03 5.92 -6.30
C CYS A 59 9.67 4.52 -6.41
N GLN A 60 9.22 3.56 -5.59
CA GLN A 60 9.72 2.18 -5.62
C GLN A 60 9.45 1.49 -6.97
N LEU A 61 8.24 1.66 -7.54
CA LEU A 61 7.91 1.13 -8.86
C LEU A 61 8.80 1.73 -9.95
N CYS A 62 9.04 3.03 -9.90
CA CYS A 62 9.91 3.72 -10.86
C CYS A 62 11.37 3.29 -10.70
N GLN A 63 11.89 3.17 -9.47
CA GLN A 63 13.26 2.74 -9.20
C GLN A 63 13.53 1.31 -9.70
N ASN A 64 12.56 0.40 -9.57
CA ASN A 64 12.65 -0.96 -10.14
C ASN A 64 12.80 -0.98 -11.66
N GLN A 65 12.52 0.12 -12.34
CA GLN A 65 12.58 0.28 -13.78
C GLN A 65 13.63 1.32 -14.23
N ASP A 66 14.55 1.67 -13.35
CA ASP A 66 15.57 2.71 -13.58
C ASP A 66 14.94 4.04 -14.04
N ILE A 67 13.82 4.44 -13.42
CA ILE A 67 13.13 5.70 -13.66
C ILE A 67 13.22 6.57 -12.41
N SER A 68 13.74 7.79 -12.58
CA SER A 68 13.76 8.80 -11.52
C SER A 68 12.54 9.71 -11.64
N VAL A 69 11.46 9.38 -10.96
CA VAL A 69 10.24 10.21 -11.02
C VAL A 69 10.49 11.59 -10.41
N GLN A 70 10.10 12.65 -11.16
CA GLN A 70 10.31 14.04 -10.80
C GLN A 70 8.99 14.82 -10.83
N GLY A 71 8.95 16.01 -10.23
CA GLY A 71 7.80 16.92 -10.30
C GLY A 71 6.57 16.43 -9.53
N ILE A 72 6.72 15.59 -8.51
CA ILE A 72 5.59 15.20 -7.66
C ILE A 72 5.25 16.37 -6.74
N ILE A 73 4.02 16.90 -6.91
CA ILE A 73 3.48 18.02 -6.13
C ILE A 73 2.37 17.61 -5.19
N GLY A 74 1.91 16.38 -5.26
CA GLY A 74 0.79 15.89 -4.46
C GLY A 74 0.83 14.40 -4.19
N ASP A 75 0.52 14.06 -2.93
CA ASP A 75 0.30 12.71 -2.43
C ASP A 75 -1.01 12.69 -1.65
N LEU A 76 -1.93 11.79 -2.03
CA LEU A 76 -3.25 11.77 -1.41
C LEU A 76 -3.22 11.26 0.03
N MET A 77 -2.39 10.26 0.34
CA MET A 77 -2.32 9.67 1.67
C MET A 77 -1.75 10.66 2.68
N ILE A 78 -0.64 11.30 2.35
CA ILE A 78 0.00 12.30 3.22
C ILE A 78 -0.91 13.51 3.41
N ALA A 79 -1.48 14.05 2.32
CA ALA A 79 -2.38 15.20 2.41
C ALA A 79 -3.65 14.88 3.21
N ALA A 80 -4.21 13.68 3.06
CA ALA A 80 -5.37 13.25 3.83
C ALA A 80 -5.02 13.08 5.32
N HIS A 81 -3.88 12.48 5.63
CA HIS A 81 -3.40 12.34 7.00
C HIS A 81 -3.18 13.68 7.71
N LEU A 82 -2.57 14.64 7.05
CA LEU A 82 -2.37 15.98 7.60
C LEU A 82 -3.68 16.74 7.83
N THR A 83 -4.67 16.56 6.96
CA THR A 83 -5.97 17.25 7.06
C THR A 83 -6.96 16.57 8.00
N ASP A 84 -6.76 15.28 8.32
CA ASP A 84 -7.61 14.49 9.23
C ASP A 84 -6.77 13.40 9.92
N SER A 85 -5.98 13.80 10.90
CA SER A 85 -5.02 12.92 11.60
C SER A 85 -5.66 11.81 12.44
N LEU A 86 -6.96 11.89 12.74
CA LEU A 86 -7.70 10.86 13.46
C LEU A 86 -8.20 9.74 12.54
N GLU A 87 -8.29 9.98 11.24
CA GLU A 87 -8.67 8.97 10.28
C GLU A 87 -7.49 7.98 10.06
N LYS A 88 -7.83 6.70 9.90
CA LYS A 88 -6.86 5.62 9.66
C LYS A 88 -6.98 5.01 8.28
N ARG A 89 -7.96 5.45 7.50
CA ARG A 89 -8.25 4.92 6.16
C ARG A 89 -7.96 5.99 5.12
N PHE A 90 -7.03 5.69 4.25
CA PHE A 90 -6.55 6.62 3.20
C PHE A 90 -6.64 6.01 1.80
N GLU A 91 -7.34 4.85 1.67
CA GLU A 91 -7.60 4.25 0.38
C GLU A 91 -8.42 5.18 -0.50
N LEU A 92 -8.13 5.18 -1.80
CA LEU A 92 -8.78 6.11 -2.74
C LEU A 92 -10.30 6.03 -2.70
N ASP A 93 -10.88 4.82 -2.59
CA ASP A 93 -12.35 4.63 -2.51
C ASP A 93 -12.95 5.36 -1.31
N PHE A 94 -12.28 5.27 -0.16
CA PHE A 94 -12.69 5.98 1.05
C PHE A 94 -12.57 7.50 0.89
N LEU A 95 -11.45 7.99 0.35
CA LEU A 95 -11.23 9.41 0.11
C LEU A 95 -12.24 9.99 -0.88
N VAL A 96 -12.57 9.26 -1.96
CA VAL A 96 -13.59 9.64 -2.93
C VAL A 96 -14.96 9.77 -2.26
N GLN A 97 -15.33 8.78 -1.44
CA GLN A 97 -16.62 8.84 -0.71
C GLN A 97 -16.66 10.02 0.26
N ARG A 98 -15.59 10.23 1.01
CA ARG A 98 -15.51 11.25 2.06
C ARG A 98 -15.42 12.67 1.51
N ARG A 99 -14.60 12.88 0.48
CA ARG A 99 -14.30 14.21 -0.08
C ARG A 99 -15.17 14.62 -1.24
N LEU A 100 -15.63 13.66 -2.03
CA LEU A 100 -16.43 13.93 -3.23
C LEU A 100 -17.88 13.49 -3.11
N HIS A 101 -18.25 12.79 -2.03
CA HIS A 101 -19.60 12.20 -1.81
C HIS A 101 -20.05 11.29 -2.97
N LYS A 102 -19.09 10.56 -3.57
CA LYS A 102 -19.29 9.67 -4.72
C LYS A 102 -18.74 8.28 -4.38
N LYS A 103 -19.11 7.32 -5.22
CA LYS A 103 -18.53 5.97 -5.19
C LYS A 103 -17.86 5.71 -6.52
N LEU A 104 -16.72 5.02 -6.52
CA LEU A 104 -16.13 4.45 -7.71
C LEU A 104 -17.01 3.29 -8.18
N THR A 105 -17.26 3.22 -9.47
CA THR A 105 -18.24 2.29 -10.06
C THR A 105 -17.58 1.15 -10.82
N GLN A 106 -16.40 1.38 -11.36
CA GLN A 106 -15.69 0.38 -12.14
C GLN A 106 -15.08 -0.69 -11.22
N GLN A 107 -15.22 -1.94 -11.62
CA GLN A 107 -14.64 -3.08 -10.92
C GLN A 107 -13.43 -3.60 -11.70
N LEU A 108 -12.44 -4.08 -10.96
CA LEU A 108 -11.30 -4.75 -11.58
C LEU A 108 -11.76 -6.08 -12.16
N PRO A 109 -11.51 -6.37 -13.45
CA PRO A 109 -11.85 -7.65 -14.05
C PRO A 109 -11.25 -8.81 -13.24
N SER A 110 -12.05 -9.83 -12.94
CA SER A 110 -11.57 -11.01 -12.22
C SER A 110 -10.59 -11.80 -13.07
N ASN A 111 -9.50 -12.29 -12.48
CA ASN A 111 -8.48 -13.09 -13.17
C ASN A 111 -9.03 -14.37 -13.85
N SER A 112 -10.23 -14.83 -13.47
CA SER A 112 -10.90 -15.97 -14.10
C SER A 112 -11.33 -15.70 -15.55
N ALA A 113 -11.59 -14.45 -15.93
CA ALA A 113 -11.89 -14.07 -17.32
C ALA A 113 -10.62 -13.95 -18.18
N ALA A 114 -9.49 -13.60 -17.58
CA ALA A 114 -8.20 -13.45 -18.28
C ALA A 114 -7.61 -14.79 -18.73
N GLN A 115 -7.93 -15.90 -18.06
CA GLN A 115 -7.48 -17.24 -18.47
C GLN A 115 -8.21 -17.79 -19.72
N LEU A 116 -9.37 -17.24 -20.08
CA LEU A 116 -10.16 -17.71 -21.23
C LEU A 116 -9.87 -16.96 -22.52
N SER A 117 -9.14 -15.86 -22.50
CA SER A 117 -8.83 -15.10 -23.70
C SER A 117 -7.31 -15.05 -23.97
N MET A 118 -6.74 -16.18 -24.38
CA MET A 118 -5.38 -16.20 -24.97
C MET A 118 -5.28 -15.36 -26.28
N LEU A 119 -6.37 -14.71 -26.73
CA LEU A 119 -6.47 -13.96 -27.99
C LEU A 119 -6.95 -12.49 -27.79
N ALA A 120 -7.40 -12.08 -26.60
CA ALA A 120 -7.74 -10.69 -26.33
C ALA A 120 -6.57 -10.01 -25.60
N GLU A 121 -6.27 -8.76 -25.96
CA GLU A 121 -5.25 -7.97 -25.23
C GLU A 121 -5.70 -7.83 -23.76
N PRO A 122 -5.12 -8.62 -22.82
CA PRO A 122 -5.71 -8.81 -21.48
C PRO A 122 -5.71 -7.54 -20.65
N ASN A 123 -4.98 -6.52 -21.09
CA ASN A 123 -4.80 -5.28 -20.32
C ASN A 123 -5.80 -4.18 -20.70
N ARG A 124 -6.50 -4.28 -21.83
CA ARG A 124 -7.43 -3.24 -22.30
C ARG A 124 -8.69 -3.13 -21.45
N GLU A 125 -9.17 -4.26 -20.93
CA GLU A 125 -10.35 -4.32 -20.06
C GLU A 125 -10.11 -3.68 -18.67
N ARG A 126 -8.85 -3.50 -18.28
CA ARG A 126 -8.46 -2.86 -17.01
C ARG A 126 -8.55 -1.33 -17.07
N GLY A 127 -8.55 -0.78 -18.28
CA GLY A 127 -8.54 0.66 -18.54
C GLY A 127 -9.65 1.46 -17.82
N PRO A 128 -10.93 1.04 -17.89
CA PRO A 128 -12.02 1.71 -17.20
C PRO A 128 -11.81 1.82 -15.69
N TYR A 129 -11.37 0.74 -15.04
CA TYR A 129 -11.10 0.70 -13.60
C TYR A 129 -9.98 1.68 -13.19
N PHE A 130 -8.82 1.58 -13.84
CA PHE A 130 -7.68 2.42 -13.52
C PHE A 130 -7.86 3.87 -14.00
N GLY A 131 -8.55 4.06 -15.11
CA GLY A 131 -8.91 5.38 -15.63
C GLY A 131 -9.84 6.16 -14.70
N GLU A 132 -10.89 5.52 -14.17
CA GLU A 132 -11.77 6.13 -13.18
C GLU A 132 -10.98 6.53 -11.93
N ARG A 133 -10.07 5.68 -11.46
CA ARG A 133 -9.22 5.95 -10.30
C ARG A 133 -8.25 7.11 -10.54
N ALA A 134 -7.62 7.19 -11.70
CA ALA A 134 -6.73 8.30 -12.04
C ALA A 134 -7.49 9.64 -12.09
N ALA A 135 -8.67 9.67 -12.69
CA ALA A 135 -9.51 10.85 -12.71
C ALA A 135 -10.02 11.25 -11.30
N ALA A 136 -10.32 10.26 -10.46
CA ALA A 136 -10.72 10.49 -9.08
C ALA A 136 -9.57 11.01 -8.21
N THR A 137 -8.34 10.50 -8.41
CA THR A 137 -7.13 10.97 -7.73
C THR A 137 -6.96 12.48 -7.93
N LEU A 138 -7.10 12.96 -9.15
CA LEU A 138 -7.00 14.39 -9.44
C LEU A 138 -8.09 15.22 -8.74
N GLN A 139 -9.34 14.73 -8.72
CA GLN A 139 -10.45 15.42 -8.05
C GLN A 139 -10.26 15.46 -6.52
N VAL A 140 -9.82 14.36 -5.92
CA VAL A 140 -9.53 14.29 -4.48
C VAL A 140 -8.40 15.25 -4.13
N TRP A 141 -7.34 15.31 -4.96
CA TRP A 141 -6.24 16.25 -4.77
C TRP A 141 -6.70 17.70 -4.79
N GLU A 142 -7.57 18.10 -5.72
CA GLU A 142 -8.13 19.45 -5.74
C GLU A 142 -8.84 19.82 -4.44
N SER A 143 -9.53 18.87 -3.81
CA SER A 143 -10.16 19.08 -2.51
C SER A 143 -9.12 19.14 -1.38
N LEU A 144 -8.17 18.20 -1.33
CA LEU A 144 -7.16 18.14 -0.28
C LEU A 144 -6.22 19.34 -0.30
N SER A 145 -5.75 19.77 -1.48
CA SER A 145 -4.86 20.92 -1.62
C SER A 145 -5.51 22.22 -1.14
N LYS A 146 -6.82 22.39 -1.32
CA LYS A 146 -7.57 23.52 -0.74
C LYS A 146 -7.57 23.44 0.79
N HIS A 147 -7.82 22.28 1.37
CA HIS A 147 -7.82 22.09 2.82
C HIS A 147 -6.43 22.30 3.44
N LEU A 148 -5.36 21.83 2.79
CA LEU A 148 -4.00 22.10 3.22
C LEU A 148 -3.73 23.61 3.32
N LYS A 149 -4.13 24.37 2.30
CA LYS A 149 -3.99 25.84 2.29
C LYS A 149 -4.83 26.52 3.36
N GLN A 150 -6.09 26.11 3.51
CA GLN A 150 -7.01 26.68 4.51
C GLN A 150 -6.55 26.46 5.94
N ASN A 151 -5.90 25.33 6.22
CA ASN A 151 -5.39 24.97 7.53
C ASN A 151 -3.91 25.37 7.76
N HIS A 152 -3.30 26.14 6.85
CA HIS A 152 -1.88 26.54 6.92
C HIS A 152 -0.90 25.35 6.97
N LEU A 153 -1.26 24.21 6.36
CA LEU A 153 -0.45 22.99 6.30
C LEU A 153 0.29 22.81 4.96
N ALA A 154 0.10 23.74 4.01
CA ALA A 154 0.70 23.65 2.69
C ALA A 154 2.23 23.63 2.73
N ASP A 155 2.84 24.51 3.54
CA ASP A 155 4.30 24.60 3.67
C ASP A 155 4.87 23.33 4.34
N LEU A 156 4.21 22.80 5.37
CA LEU A 156 4.58 21.55 6.02
C LEU A 156 4.54 20.40 5.00
N PHE A 157 3.48 20.33 4.22
CA PHE A 157 3.31 19.30 3.20
C PHE A 157 4.40 19.38 2.12
N GLU A 158 4.63 20.57 1.56
CA GLU A 158 5.51 20.77 0.41
C GLU A 158 7.01 20.70 0.78
N TYR A 159 7.39 21.32 1.90
CA TYR A 159 8.80 21.46 2.25
C TYR A 159 9.32 20.42 3.23
N LEU A 160 8.44 19.64 3.88
CA LEU A 160 8.85 18.61 4.82
C LEU A 160 8.34 17.23 4.40
N GLU A 161 7.02 17.03 4.32
CA GLU A 161 6.42 15.71 4.19
C GLU A 161 6.71 15.05 2.83
N LEU A 162 6.55 15.78 1.72
CA LEU A 162 6.85 15.24 0.40
C LEU A 162 8.33 14.86 0.23
N PRO A 163 9.31 15.74 0.56
CA PRO A 163 10.72 15.36 0.50
C PRO A 163 11.07 14.21 1.44
N LEU A 164 10.52 14.20 2.66
CA LEU A 164 10.72 13.11 3.62
C LEU A 164 10.22 11.77 3.07
N ALA A 165 9.02 11.74 2.48
CA ALA A 165 8.47 10.51 1.91
C ALA A 165 9.34 9.97 0.76
N GLN A 166 9.93 10.84 -0.07
CA GLN A 166 10.89 10.44 -1.11
C GLN A 166 12.18 9.85 -0.52
N CYS A 167 12.72 10.48 0.54
CA CYS A 167 13.87 9.94 1.25
C CYS A 167 13.58 8.56 1.86
N ILE A 168 12.41 8.41 2.49
CA ILE A 168 11.98 7.13 3.06
C ILE A 168 11.80 6.08 1.96
N ALA A 169 11.23 6.43 0.81
CA ALA A 169 11.12 5.53 -0.33
C ALA A 169 12.49 4.99 -0.79
N ALA A 170 13.48 5.86 -0.89
CA ALA A 170 14.85 5.48 -1.25
C ALA A 170 15.49 4.56 -0.18
N LEU A 171 15.31 4.86 1.11
CA LEU A 171 15.80 4.03 2.21
C LEU A 171 15.13 2.64 2.22
N GLU A 172 13.82 2.58 2.00
CA GLU A 172 13.08 1.32 1.90
C GLU A 172 13.50 0.48 0.70
N PHE A 173 13.84 1.13 -0.43
CA PHE A 173 14.33 0.46 -1.63
C PHE A 173 15.71 -0.16 -1.42
N GLU A 174 16.65 0.57 -0.81
CA GLU A 174 17.99 0.06 -0.46
C GLU A 174 17.90 -1.07 0.59
N GLY A 175 16.95 -0.95 1.52
CA GLY A 175 16.72 -1.92 2.58
C GLY A 175 17.80 -1.92 3.65
N ILE A 176 17.68 -2.88 4.57
CA ILE A 176 18.63 -3.07 5.69
C ILE A 176 19.20 -4.48 5.63
N ARG A 177 20.51 -4.59 5.72
CA ARG A 177 21.17 -5.89 5.76
C ARG A 177 20.89 -6.60 7.08
N VAL A 178 20.29 -7.78 7.01
CA VAL A 178 19.93 -8.60 8.18
C VAL A 178 20.85 -9.82 8.26
N ASN A 179 21.33 -10.14 9.47
CA ASN A 179 22.07 -11.37 9.73
C ASN A 179 21.08 -12.54 9.92
N THR A 180 20.76 -13.21 8.82
CA THR A 180 19.82 -14.33 8.81
C THR A 180 20.28 -15.53 9.63
N ALA A 181 21.59 -15.77 9.72
CA ALA A 181 22.13 -16.86 10.54
C ALA A 181 21.83 -16.62 12.03
N GLN A 182 22.13 -15.43 12.53
CA GLN A 182 21.83 -15.06 13.92
C GLN A 182 20.34 -15.08 14.23
N LEU A 183 19.49 -14.63 13.30
CA LEU A 183 18.04 -14.73 13.48
C LEU A 183 17.55 -16.19 13.55
N SER A 184 18.13 -17.07 12.75
CA SER A 184 17.82 -18.50 12.80
C SER A 184 18.22 -19.13 14.14
N GLU A 185 19.39 -18.78 14.67
CA GLU A 185 19.82 -19.24 16.00
C GLU A 185 18.88 -18.78 17.11
N ILE A 186 18.52 -17.50 17.10
CA ILE A 186 17.55 -16.91 18.07
C ILE A 186 16.18 -17.60 17.96
N SER A 187 15.72 -17.85 16.73
CA SER A 187 14.45 -18.56 16.50
C SER A 187 14.46 -19.96 17.09
N GLN A 188 15.54 -20.71 16.85
CA GLN A 188 15.69 -22.07 17.42
C GLN A 188 15.76 -22.06 18.95
N GLU A 189 16.44 -21.10 19.55
CA GLU A 189 16.47 -20.94 21.00
C GLU A 189 15.07 -20.63 21.56
N PHE A 190 14.33 -19.73 20.93
CA PHE A 190 12.95 -19.40 21.33
C PHE A 190 12.01 -20.60 21.19
N ASP A 191 12.11 -21.35 20.10
CA ASP A 191 11.31 -22.56 19.90
C ASP A 191 11.56 -23.60 21.01
N LYS A 192 12.82 -23.78 21.39
CA LYS A 192 13.19 -24.68 22.50
C LYS A 192 12.59 -24.18 23.81
N ARG A 193 12.77 -22.91 24.14
CA ARG A 193 12.20 -22.32 25.38
C ARG A 193 10.67 -22.38 25.38
N LEU A 194 10.01 -22.16 24.28
CA LEU A 194 8.55 -22.26 24.16
C LEU A 194 8.07 -23.71 24.41
N LYS A 195 8.76 -24.69 23.83
CA LYS A 195 8.44 -26.13 24.11
C LYS A 195 8.58 -26.47 25.58
N ASP A 196 9.68 -26.03 26.19
CA ASP A 196 9.93 -26.29 27.61
C ASP A 196 8.86 -25.62 28.51
N LEU A 197 8.50 -24.36 28.21
CA LEU A 197 7.48 -23.61 28.92
C LEU A 197 6.09 -24.25 28.75
N ARG A 198 5.73 -24.65 27.53
CA ARG A 198 4.46 -25.35 27.25
C ARG A 198 4.37 -26.66 28.05
N SER A 199 5.44 -27.43 28.04
CA SER A 199 5.50 -28.70 28.81
C SER A 199 5.33 -28.45 30.30
N LYS A 200 5.97 -27.42 30.86
CA LYS A 200 5.80 -27.07 32.29
C LYS A 200 4.35 -26.64 32.58
N VAL A 201 3.76 -25.78 31.74
CA VAL A 201 2.37 -25.34 31.92
C VAL A 201 1.39 -26.52 31.85
N HIS A 202 1.54 -27.41 30.86
CA HIS A 202 0.68 -28.60 30.75
C HIS A 202 0.87 -29.55 31.94
N SER A 203 2.11 -29.70 32.43
CA SER A 203 2.39 -30.48 33.62
C SER A 203 1.69 -29.91 34.87
N ILE A 204 1.78 -28.59 35.08
CA ILE A 204 1.09 -27.89 36.18
C ILE A 204 -0.43 -27.99 36.01
N ALA A 205 -0.92 -27.77 34.79
CA ALA A 205 -2.34 -27.87 34.49
C ALA A 205 -2.87 -29.30 34.58
N GLY A 206 -2.01 -30.31 34.47
CA GLY A 206 -2.37 -31.74 34.50
C GLY A 206 -3.19 -32.20 33.30
N LYS A 207 -3.27 -31.37 32.26
CA LYS A 207 -3.88 -31.66 30.95
C LYS A 207 -3.21 -30.81 29.86
N GLU A 208 -3.23 -31.33 28.65
CA GLU A 208 -2.89 -30.52 27.45
C GLU A 208 -4.07 -29.65 27.04
N PHE A 209 -3.80 -28.45 26.66
CA PHE A 209 -4.78 -27.48 26.15
C PHE A 209 -4.10 -26.43 25.28
N ASN A 210 -4.88 -25.69 24.47
CA ASN A 210 -4.37 -24.64 23.64
C ASN A 210 -4.12 -23.36 24.44
N LEU A 211 -2.85 -23.05 24.72
CA LEU A 211 -2.43 -21.85 25.46
C LEU A 211 -2.81 -20.55 24.79
N ASN A 212 -3.08 -20.57 23.48
CA ASN A 212 -3.54 -19.38 22.73
C ASN A 212 -5.07 -19.22 22.74
N SER A 213 -5.80 -20.21 23.28
CA SER A 213 -7.24 -20.14 23.44
C SER A 213 -7.59 -19.49 24.80
N VAL A 214 -8.11 -18.29 24.75
CA VAL A 214 -8.54 -17.54 25.95
C VAL A 214 -9.57 -18.37 26.75
N VAL A 215 -10.47 -19.06 26.07
CA VAL A 215 -11.53 -19.88 26.70
C VAL A 215 -10.95 -21.06 27.47
N GLU A 216 -10.05 -21.84 26.84
CA GLU A 216 -9.40 -22.98 27.49
C GLU A 216 -8.49 -22.53 28.64
N LEU A 217 -7.80 -21.40 28.49
CA LEU A 217 -6.99 -20.81 29.54
C LEU A 217 -7.85 -20.40 30.74
N GLN A 218 -8.99 -19.75 30.52
CA GLN A 218 -9.95 -19.38 31.57
C GLN A 218 -10.50 -20.63 32.29
N GLU A 219 -10.83 -21.67 31.54
CA GLU A 219 -11.29 -22.95 32.17
C GLU A 219 -10.25 -23.54 33.10
N VAL A 220 -8.97 -23.48 32.70
CA VAL A 220 -7.88 -23.97 33.57
C VAL A 220 -7.68 -23.08 34.79
N LEU A 221 -7.61 -21.75 34.60
CA LEU A 221 -7.33 -20.84 35.70
C LEU A 221 -8.49 -20.73 36.69
N TYR A 222 -9.71 -20.55 36.20
CA TYR A 222 -10.88 -20.30 37.06
C TYR A 222 -11.65 -21.59 37.37
N GLY A 223 -11.74 -22.53 36.42
CA GLY A 223 -12.43 -23.81 36.66
C GLY A 223 -11.62 -24.77 37.50
N LYS A 224 -10.36 -25.06 37.11
CA LYS A 224 -9.51 -26.04 37.81
C LYS A 224 -8.79 -25.46 39.02
N PHE A 225 -8.07 -24.32 38.83
CA PHE A 225 -7.30 -23.73 39.92
C PHE A 225 -8.11 -22.82 40.83
N LYS A 226 -9.35 -22.47 40.43
CA LYS A 226 -10.27 -21.62 41.22
C LYS A 226 -9.60 -20.29 41.63
N LEU A 227 -8.76 -19.72 40.76
CA LEU A 227 -8.17 -18.42 40.97
C LEU A 227 -9.27 -17.38 40.80
N HIS A 228 -9.86 -16.94 41.91
CA HIS A 228 -10.78 -15.82 41.98
C HIS A 228 -10.02 -14.61 42.51
N GLU A 229 -10.46 -13.42 42.12
CA GLU A 229 -10.01 -12.15 42.71
C GLU A 229 -10.34 -12.08 44.19
#